data_711d4d0dde3b18da3f8a66143c28fc5d
#
_entry.id   711d4d0dde3b18da3f8a66143c28fc5d
#
_cell.length_a   1.000
_cell.length_b   1.000
_cell.length_c   1.000
_cell.angle_alpha   90.00
_cell.angle_beta   90.00
_cell.angle_gamma   90.00
#
_symmetry.space_group_name_H-M   'P 1'
#
loop_
_entity.id
_entity.type
_entity.pdbx_description
1 polymer ?
#
loop_
_entity_poly.entity_id
_entity_poly.type
_entity_poly.pdbx_seq_one_letter_code
_entity_poly.pdbx_strand_id
1 'polypeptide(L)'
;GVPEKIRSTSADGALTVTLTCDTGFPKDGFEATVSQFKPAAMTVESITASQESNLKACAGDSNVPALSFNIKTANTEPALTASKFTLTSNSTFANITKASIYYTGRSNKFSTAKKIGEAEVNADSYTINASVPTSLLEGDNYFWVTYDIASTVTNGQKVDAAIQAVTLSDKENAVANGNPNGEIIIENTVISKVGKVEKTVYGTWMFTSEKNPLSSYNGYNPVEGDQITTFVPGSKGMIIELDIKSFALYYSTSSWATKAKFEVYSGKDTKGELLWSLTNTDDKDKGPGRIIRSKSADGALTVVFDANTTSSSYTAKGWTAEVREYKSVPMTIAGFSATQLVDGTVKIGAKNLEVIGFNIKTAGDLDPQKVSEITIDLKGSQVAVENAYLYYNGANADVVKNTPLETIAITPETKSAVFKLSAPISLLEGDNNFIVAYDISDTAPMDTQIEAAYTSAKIHN
;
A
#
# COMPACT_ATOMS: atom_id res chain seq x y z
N GLY A 1 18.93 11.39 -37.50
CA GLY A 1 20.09 10.50 -37.45
C GLY A 1 20.44 10.02 -38.85
N VAL A 2 21.69 9.70 -39.08
CA VAL A 2 22.15 9.13 -40.37
C VAL A 2 21.61 7.68 -40.40
N PRO A 3 20.93 7.24 -41.50
CA PRO A 3 20.50 5.86 -41.63
C PRO A 3 21.75 4.96 -41.75
N GLU A 4 21.79 3.86 -41.01
CA GLU A 4 22.98 2.98 -40.92
C GLU A 4 23.32 2.31 -42.26
N LYS A 5 22.32 1.84 -43.00
CA LYS A 5 22.48 1.26 -44.33
C LYS A 5 21.21 1.46 -45.14
N ILE A 6 21.35 1.93 -46.36
CA ILE A 6 20.27 2.06 -47.35
C ILE A 6 20.56 1.11 -48.51
N ARG A 7 19.57 0.25 -48.86
CA ARG A 7 19.66 -0.65 -49.99
C ARG A 7 18.56 -0.35 -50.98
N SER A 8 18.85 -0.57 -52.25
CA SER A 8 17.83 -0.46 -53.31
C SER A 8 16.76 -1.55 -53.12
N THR A 9 15.50 -1.16 -53.25
CA THR A 9 14.34 -2.05 -53.36
C THR A 9 13.86 -2.11 -54.84
N SER A 10 14.53 -1.43 -55.73
CA SER A 10 14.22 -1.42 -57.18
C SER A 10 14.72 -2.69 -57.84
N ALA A 11 13.99 -3.20 -58.81
CA ALA A 11 14.35 -4.41 -59.56
C ALA A 11 15.69 -4.28 -60.33
N ASP A 12 16.10 -3.07 -60.69
CA ASP A 12 17.39 -2.78 -61.33
C ASP A 12 18.55 -2.60 -60.35
N GLY A 13 18.25 -2.64 -59.01
CA GLY A 13 19.25 -2.49 -57.96
C GLY A 13 19.81 -1.08 -57.80
N ALA A 14 19.31 -0.08 -58.53
CA ALA A 14 19.82 1.28 -58.47
C ALA A 14 19.37 2.06 -57.24
N LEU A 15 20.24 2.90 -56.69
CA LEU A 15 19.94 3.89 -55.66
C LEU A 15 20.22 5.29 -56.21
N THR A 16 19.26 6.18 -56.03
CA THR A 16 19.43 7.62 -56.29
C THR A 16 19.51 8.36 -54.96
N VAL A 17 20.57 9.10 -54.75
CA VAL A 17 20.76 9.97 -53.60
C VAL A 17 20.58 11.41 -54.02
N THR A 18 19.68 12.13 -53.40
CA THR A 18 19.46 13.56 -53.63
C THR A 18 19.85 14.33 -52.39
N LEU A 19 20.78 15.27 -52.53
CA LEU A 19 21.14 16.21 -51.46
C LEU A 19 20.62 17.60 -51.88
N THR A 20 19.78 18.18 -51.06
CA THR A 20 19.36 19.57 -51.23
C THR A 20 20.05 20.42 -50.17
N CYS A 21 20.85 21.37 -50.58
CA CYS A 21 21.56 22.30 -49.69
C CYS A 21 20.89 23.66 -49.73
N ASP A 22 20.70 24.24 -48.53
CA ASP A 22 20.32 25.65 -48.39
C ASP A 22 21.56 26.54 -48.63
N THR A 23 21.39 27.62 -49.40
CA THR A 23 22.49 28.52 -49.76
C THR A 23 22.96 29.42 -48.60
N GLY A 24 22.23 29.47 -47.48
CA GLY A 24 22.50 30.37 -46.38
C GLY A 24 23.57 29.88 -45.37
N PHE A 25 23.73 28.57 -45.23
CA PHE A 25 24.65 27.96 -44.26
C PHE A 25 25.31 26.71 -44.82
N PRO A 26 26.51 26.82 -45.38
CA PRO A 26 27.23 25.64 -45.87
C PRO A 26 27.51 24.64 -44.75
N LYS A 27 27.18 23.39 -44.98
CA LYS A 27 27.52 22.24 -44.12
C LYS A 27 28.45 21.31 -44.90
N ASP A 28 29.17 20.47 -44.17
CA ASP A 28 30.18 19.56 -44.72
C ASP A 28 29.61 18.45 -45.64
N GLY A 29 28.30 18.46 -45.88
CA GLY A 29 27.64 17.45 -46.70
C GLY A 29 27.52 16.10 -46.01
N PHE A 30 27.63 15.02 -46.73
CA PHE A 30 27.65 13.67 -46.19
C PHE A 30 28.73 12.82 -46.87
N GLU A 31 29.24 11.85 -46.16
CA GLU A 31 30.12 10.83 -46.67
C GLU A 31 29.41 9.48 -46.62
N ALA A 32 29.50 8.69 -47.67
CA ALA A 32 28.92 7.36 -47.70
C ALA A 32 29.79 6.37 -48.46
N THR A 33 29.90 5.16 -47.99
CA THR A 33 30.49 4.06 -48.70
C THR A 33 29.41 3.39 -49.57
N VAL A 34 29.62 3.29 -50.83
CA VAL A 34 28.74 2.59 -51.79
C VAL A 34 29.37 1.26 -52.18
N SER A 35 28.63 0.20 -52.02
CA SER A 35 29.07 -1.15 -52.37
C SER A 35 28.00 -1.95 -53.08
N GLN A 36 28.40 -2.91 -53.90
CA GLN A 36 27.44 -3.91 -54.41
C GLN A 36 27.01 -4.84 -53.30
N PHE A 37 25.73 -5.11 -53.25
CA PHE A 37 25.14 -6.08 -52.32
C PHE A 37 24.34 -7.12 -53.10
N LYS A 38 24.64 -8.40 -52.88
CA LYS A 38 23.83 -9.50 -53.41
C LYS A 38 22.90 -9.99 -52.28
N PRO A 39 21.58 -9.87 -52.45
CA PRO A 39 20.65 -10.43 -51.50
C PRO A 39 20.90 -11.93 -51.30
N ALA A 40 20.90 -12.37 -50.05
CA ALA A 40 20.97 -13.79 -49.69
C ALA A 40 19.89 -14.04 -48.64
N ALA A 41 19.48 -15.33 -48.55
CA ALA A 41 18.48 -15.75 -47.58
C ALA A 41 18.91 -15.40 -46.14
N MET A 42 17.97 -14.84 -45.38
CA MET A 42 18.23 -14.49 -43.99
C MET A 42 18.56 -15.75 -43.17
N THR A 43 19.58 -15.65 -42.38
CA THR A 43 20.01 -16.72 -41.43
C THR A 43 20.10 -16.18 -40.02
N VAL A 44 19.86 -17.01 -39.03
CA VAL A 44 20.07 -16.71 -37.63
C VAL A 44 21.55 -16.85 -37.28
N GLU A 45 22.17 -15.80 -36.78
CA GLU A 45 23.53 -15.84 -36.25
C GLU A 45 23.54 -16.30 -34.76
N SER A 46 22.63 -15.75 -33.95
CA SER A 46 22.49 -16.10 -32.54
C SER A 46 21.12 -15.74 -32.00
N ILE A 47 20.73 -16.44 -30.92
CA ILE A 47 19.61 -16.04 -30.07
C ILE A 47 20.18 -15.95 -28.65
N THR A 48 20.14 -14.74 -28.05
CA THR A 48 20.70 -14.51 -26.72
C THR A 48 19.64 -13.90 -25.82
N ALA A 49 19.46 -14.47 -24.61
CA ALA A 49 18.54 -13.97 -23.61
C ALA A 49 19.28 -13.17 -22.54
N SER A 50 18.58 -12.21 -21.93
CA SER A 50 19.07 -11.38 -20.84
C SER A 50 17.94 -11.06 -19.88
N GLN A 51 18.27 -11.01 -18.59
CA GLN A 51 17.35 -10.63 -17.53
C GLN A 51 18.06 -9.69 -16.57
N GLU A 52 17.36 -8.67 -16.05
CA GLU A 52 17.93 -7.80 -15.04
C GLU A 52 17.93 -8.51 -13.68
N SER A 53 19.05 -8.43 -12.97
CA SER A 53 19.15 -8.94 -11.61
C SER A 53 18.51 -7.96 -10.62
N ASN A 54 17.81 -8.51 -9.62
CA ASN A 54 17.18 -7.73 -8.52
C ASN A 54 16.07 -6.76 -8.96
N LEU A 55 15.40 -7.04 -10.06
CA LEU A 55 14.19 -6.29 -10.43
C LEU A 55 13.12 -6.53 -9.37
N LYS A 56 12.34 -5.50 -9.05
CA LYS A 56 11.24 -5.58 -8.08
C LYS A 56 9.91 -5.31 -8.77
N ALA A 57 8.89 -6.02 -8.32
CA ALA A 57 7.51 -5.82 -8.74
C ALA A 57 6.58 -5.93 -7.53
N CYS A 58 5.35 -5.46 -7.69
CA CYS A 58 4.31 -5.58 -6.69
C CYS A 58 3.20 -6.55 -7.14
N ALA A 59 2.46 -7.10 -6.18
CA ALA A 59 1.25 -7.85 -6.48
C ALA A 59 0.28 -7.02 -7.35
N GLY A 60 -0.24 -7.60 -8.43
CA GLY A 60 -1.13 -6.94 -9.37
C GLY A 60 -0.47 -6.01 -10.39
N ASP A 61 0.85 -5.85 -10.38
CA ASP A 61 1.55 -5.09 -11.42
C ASP A 61 1.38 -5.76 -12.78
N SER A 62 1.22 -4.96 -13.83
CA SER A 62 1.04 -5.43 -15.21
C SER A 62 2.22 -5.03 -16.08
N ASN A 63 2.48 -5.86 -17.10
CA ASN A 63 3.56 -5.64 -18.08
C ASN A 63 4.95 -5.48 -17.44
N VAL A 64 5.23 -6.22 -16.37
CA VAL A 64 6.55 -6.23 -15.72
C VAL A 64 7.54 -6.93 -16.65
N PRO A 65 8.62 -6.27 -17.13
CA PRO A 65 9.58 -6.87 -18.04
C PRO A 65 10.38 -7.96 -17.33
N ALA A 66 10.14 -9.22 -17.70
CA ALA A 66 10.74 -10.38 -17.03
C ALA A 66 11.96 -10.92 -17.77
N LEU A 67 11.97 -10.83 -19.10
CA LEU A 67 13.04 -11.35 -19.93
C LEU A 67 13.15 -10.53 -21.20
N SER A 68 14.34 -10.24 -21.66
CA SER A 68 14.61 -9.79 -23.02
C SER A 68 15.41 -10.84 -23.79
N PHE A 69 15.22 -10.91 -25.09
CA PHE A 69 16.10 -11.69 -25.95
C PHE A 69 16.31 -11.02 -27.29
N ASN A 70 17.47 -11.26 -27.85
CA ASN A 70 17.87 -10.73 -29.16
C ASN A 70 18.04 -11.87 -30.15
N ILE A 71 17.36 -11.81 -31.28
CA ILE A 71 17.58 -12.66 -32.43
C ILE A 71 18.44 -11.87 -33.40
N LYS A 72 19.71 -12.22 -33.49
CA LYS A 72 20.64 -11.62 -34.42
C LYS A 72 20.65 -12.38 -35.74
N THR A 73 20.46 -11.65 -36.82
CA THR A 73 20.35 -12.23 -38.17
C THR A 73 21.36 -11.63 -39.14
N ALA A 74 21.73 -12.42 -40.12
CA ALA A 74 22.48 -11.94 -41.30
C ALA A 74 21.63 -12.11 -42.55
N ASN A 75 21.90 -11.25 -43.56
CA ASN A 75 21.21 -11.20 -44.84
C ASN A 75 19.76 -10.71 -44.74
N THR A 76 19.08 -10.61 -45.89
CA THR A 76 17.80 -9.86 -45.91
C THR A 76 16.63 -10.59 -46.57
N GLU A 77 16.89 -11.51 -47.52
CA GLU A 77 15.82 -12.00 -48.38
C GLU A 77 15.90 -13.50 -48.64
N PRO A 78 14.80 -14.25 -48.48
CA PRO A 78 13.59 -13.79 -47.79
C PRO A 78 13.83 -13.59 -46.30
N ALA A 79 13.15 -12.60 -45.71
CA ALA A 79 13.22 -12.32 -44.30
C ALA A 79 12.58 -13.45 -43.47
N LEU A 80 13.18 -13.82 -42.37
CA LEU A 80 12.58 -14.74 -41.42
C LEU A 80 11.44 -14.05 -40.66
N THR A 81 10.43 -14.83 -40.28
CA THR A 81 9.29 -14.35 -39.48
C THR A 81 9.19 -15.11 -38.17
N ALA A 82 9.13 -14.41 -37.05
CA ALA A 82 8.91 -14.98 -35.74
C ALA A 82 7.41 -15.15 -35.47
N SER A 83 6.95 -16.37 -35.14
CA SER A 83 5.52 -16.68 -35.03
C SER A 83 5.13 -17.35 -33.72
N LYS A 84 6.04 -18.05 -33.02
CA LYS A 84 5.74 -18.80 -31.80
C LYS A 84 6.94 -18.75 -30.85
N PHE A 85 6.67 -18.62 -29.56
CA PHE A 85 7.67 -18.52 -28.51
C PHE A 85 7.34 -19.52 -27.41
N THR A 86 8.23 -20.46 -27.13
CA THR A 86 8.09 -21.45 -26.05
C THR A 86 8.90 -20.98 -24.86
N LEU A 87 8.24 -20.80 -23.73
CA LEU A 87 8.76 -20.16 -22.53
C LEU A 87 8.55 -21.04 -21.30
N THR A 88 9.31 -20.80 -20.25
CA THR A 88 9.07 -21.33 -18.91
C THR A 88 9.17 -20.24 -17.87
N SER A 89 8.42 -20.38 -16.78
CA SER A 89 8.44 -19.50 -15.61
C SER A 89 9.39 -20.00 -14.51
N ASN A 90 10.19 -21.02 -14.76
CA ASN A 90 11.11 -21.62 -13.78
C ASN A 90 10.41 -21.92 -12.44
N SER A 91 9.24 -22.59 -12.50
CA SER A 91 8.41 -22.98 -11.35
C SER A 91 7.73 -21.85 -10.60
N THR A 92 7.67 -20.64 -11.18
CA THR A 92 7.01 -19.48 -10.54
C THR A 92 5.64 -19.13 -11.14
N PHE A 93 5.06 -19.98 -11.98
CA PHE A 93 3.82 -19.72 -12.74
C PHE A 93 2.62 -19.35 -11.85
N ALA A 94 2.55 -19.87 -10.61
CA ALA A 94 1.48 -19.53 -9.67
C ALA A 94 1.44 -18.04 -9.28
N ASN A 95 2.54 -17.32 -9.48
CA ASN A 95 2.69 -15.90 -9.19
C ASN A 95 2.36 -15.01 -10.41
N ILE A 96 2.00 -15.61 -11.55
CA ILE A 96 1.82 -14.93 -12.83
C ILE A 96 0.41 -15.24 -13.33
N THR A 97 -0.31 -14.23 -13.82
CA THR A 97 -1.61 -14.45 -14.46
C THR A 97 -1.49 -14.52 -15.97
N LYS A 98 -0.64 -13.66 -16.54
CA LYS A 98 -0.49 -13.54 -17.99
C LYS A 98 0.94 -13.21 -18.39
N ALA A 99 1.37 -13.73 -19.53
CA ALA A 99 2.59 -13.32 -20.19
C ALA A 99 2.28 -12.64 -21.53
N SER A 100 2.99 -11.55 -21.82
CA SER A 100 2.89 -10.84 -23.09
C SER A 100 4.27 -10.71 -23.73
N ILE A 101 4.32 -10.68 -25.07
CA ILE A 101 5.56 -10.46 -25.80
C ILE A 101 5.48 -9.19 -26.67
N TYR A 102 6.53 -8.40 -26.60
CA TYR A 102 6.69 -7.13 -27.31
C TYR A 102 7.91 -7.20 -28.23
N TYR A 103 7.83 -6.53 -29.37
CA TYR A 103 8.93 -6.38 -30.33
C TYR A 103 9.37 -4.93 -30.43
N THR A 104 10.64 -4.66 -30.17
CA THR A 104 11.20 -3.30 -30.20
C THR A 104 12.16 -3.06 -31.37
N GLY A 105 12.23 -4.02 -32.30
CA GLY A 105 13.12 -3.91 -33.46
C GLY A 105 14.59 -3.89 -33.03
N ARG A 106 15.35 -2.89 -33.47
CA ARG A 106 16.77 -2.75 -33.13
C ARG A 106 17.02 -2.10 -31.76
N SER A 107 15.98 -1.67 -31.08
CA SER A 107 16.10 -1.03 -29.77
C SER A 107 16.17 -2.07 -28.65
N ASN A 108 17.22 -2.03 -27.86
CA ASN A 108 17.37 -2.84 -26.63
C ASN A 108 16.70 -2.22 -25.41
N LYS A 109 15.80 -1.23 -25.62
CA LYS A 109 15.00 -0.62 -24.54
C LYS A 109 13.59 -1.13 -24.60
N PHE A 110 13.05 -1.52 -23.46
CA PHE A 110 11.66 -1.97 -23.32
C PHE A 110 10.66 -0.88 -23.75
N SER A 111 9.63 -1.32 -24.46
CA SER A 111 8.49 -0.49 -24.86
C SER A 111 7.26 -1.36 -25.11
N THR A 112 6.11 -0.91 -24.64
CA THR A 112 4.81 -1.56 -24.84
C THR A 112 4.14 -1.17 -26.17
N ALA A 113 4.80 -0.38 -27.02
CA ALA A 113 4.21 0.16 -28.25
C ALA A 113 3.80 -0.93 -29.28
N LYS A 114 4.51 -2.06 -29.32
CA LYS A 114 4.21 -3.15 -30.26
C LYS A 114 4.14 -4.49 -29.55
N LYS A 115 2.97 -4.79 -28.98
CA LYS A 115 2.64 -6.14 -28.49
C LYS A 115 2.38 -7.06 -29.68
N ILE A 116 3.01 -8.23 -29.70
CA ILE A 116 2.86 -9.20 -30.77
C ILE A 116 2.11 -10.46 -30.37
N GLY A 117 1.99 -10.76 -29.08
CA GLY A 117 1.22 -11.88 -28.57
C GLY A 117 1.08 -11.86 -27.07
N GLU A 118 0.19 -12.70 -26.56
CA GLU A 118 0.00 -12.94 -25.11
C GLU A 118 -0.54 -14.35 -24.86
N ALA A 119 -0.39 -14.85 -23.65
CA ALA A 119 -0.94 -16.11 -23.18
C ALA A 119 -1.21 -16.06 -21.67
N GLU A 120 -2.26 -16.72 -21.20
CA GLU A 120 -2.44 -17.04 -19.79
C GLU A 120 -1.37 -18.02 -19.32
N VAL A 121 -0.86 -17.83 -18.10
CA VAL A 121 0.21 -18.65 -17.53
C VAL A 121 -0.41 -19.59 -16.49
N ASN A 122 -0.80 -20.79 -16.92
CA ASN A 122 -1.46 -21.79 -16.09
C ASN A 122 -0.56 -22.99 -15.75
N ALA A 123 0.65 -23.01 -16.30
CA ALA A 123 1.65 -24.04 -16.09
C ALA A 123 3.05 -23.46 -16.23
N ASP A 124 4.05 -24.18 -15.75
CA ASP A 124 5.45 -23.75 -15.80
C ASP A 124 5.94 -23.51 -17.24
N SER A 125 5.65 -24.42 -18.16
CA SER A 125 5.93 -24.24 -19.60
C SER A 125 4.68 -23.77 -20.33
N TYR A 126 4.81 -22.73 -21.12
CA TYR A 126 3.72 -22.13 -21.87
C TYR A 126 4.22 -21.59 -23.22
N THR A 127 3.27 -21.31 -24.11
CA THR A 127 3.56 -20.83 -25.45
C THR A 127 2.82 -19.55 -25.74
N ILE A 128 3.53 -18.56 -26.29
CA ILE A 128 2.91 -17.35 -26.86
C ILE A 128 2.97 -17.46 -28.39
N ASN A 129 1.81 -17.43 -29.02
CA ASN A 129 1.70 -17.31 -30.46
C ASN A 129 1.60 -15.84 -30.86
N ALA A 130 2.37 -15.42 -31.84
CA ALA A 130 2.21 -14.07 -32.40
C ALA A 130 0.85 -13.98 -33.10
N SER A 131 0.10 -12.91 -32.85
CA SER A 131 -1.18 -12.63 -33.54
C SER A 131 -0.97 -12.45 -35.05
N VAL A 132 0.19 -11.88 -35.40
CA VAL A 132 0.70 -11.81 -36.79
C VAL A 132 2.19 -12.12 -36.72
N PRO A 133 2.71 -13.04 -37.57
CA PRO A 133 4.14 -13.29 -37.63
C PRO A 133 4.95 -12.02 -37.84
N THR A 134 6.00 -11.82 -37.02
CA THR A 134 6.83 -10.61 -37.03
C THR A 134 8.04 -10.82 -37.94
N SER A 135 8.12 -10.05 -39.03
CA SER A 135 9.30 -10.07 -39.89
C SER A 135 10.52 -9.49 -39.17
N LEU A 136 11.63 -10.24 -39.25
CA LEU A 136 12.90 -9.84 -38.67
C LEU A 136 13.65 -8.88 -39.59
N LEU A 137 14.42 -8.02 -38.98
CA LEU A 137 15.36 -7.12 -39.67
C LEU A 137 16.74 -7.79 -39.75
N GLU A 138 17.57 -7.43 -40.72
CA GLU A 138 18.99 -7.77 -40.67
C GLU A 138 19.66 -7.14 -39.46
N GLY A 139 20.47 -7.90 -38.72
CA GLY A 139 21.11 -7.50 -37.47
C GLY A 139 20.26 -7.80 -36.26
N ASP A 140 20.23 -6.90 -35.32
CA ASP A 140 19.60 -7.12 -34.02
C ASP A 140 18.07 -6.98 -34.08
N ASN A 141 17.38 -7.90 -33.38
CA ASN A 141 15.93 -7.95 -33.21
C ASN A 141 15.57 -8.24 -31.77
N TYR A 142 15.20 -7.23 -31.04
CA TYR A 142 14.89 -7.34 -29.61
C TYR A 142 13.43 -7.63 -29.33
N PHE A 143 13.22 -8.63 -28.48
CA PHE A 143 11.92 -9.05 -27.96
C PHE A 143 11.93 -8.95 -26.44
N TRP A 144 10.77 -8.65 -25.86
CA TRP A 144 10.58 -8.53 -24.42
C TRP A 144 9.40 -9.36 -23.96
N VAL A 145 9.63 -10.24 -23.02
CA VAL A 145 8.57 -10.97 -22.32
C VAL A 145 8.24 -10.20 -21.06
N THR A 146 6.96 -9.94 -20.86
CA THR A 146 6.45 -9.29 -19.65
C THR A 146 5.45 -10.18 -18.96
N TYR A 147 5.33 -10.00 -17.64
CA TYR A 147 4.34 -10.68 -16.82
C TYR A 147 3.34 -9.70 -16.22
N ASP A 148 2.09 -10.13 -16.13
CA ASP A 148 1.11 -9.58 -15.21
C ASP A 148 1.17 -10.40 -13.93
N ILE A 149 1.53 -9.76 -12.83
CA ILE A 149 1.74 -10.40 -11.52
C ILE A 149 0.38 -10.68 -10.88
N ALA A 150 0.21 -11.88 -10.32
CA ALA A 150 -1.02 -12.21 -9.61
C ALA A 150 -1.23 -11.29 -8.39
N SER A 151 -2.46 -10.86 -8.17
CA SER A 151 -2.82 -9.99 -7.04
C SER A 151 -2.69 -10.68 -5.66
N THR A 152 -2.61 -12.01 -5.66
CA THR A 152 -2.50 -12.83 -4.44
C THR A 152 -1.06 -13.10 -4.00
N VAL A 153 -0.07 -12.63 -4.76
CA VAL A 153 1.36 -12.88 -4.45
C VAL A 153 1.79 -12.10 -3.22
N THR A 154 2.49 -12.75 -2.33
CA THR A 154 2.99 -12.17 -1.08
C THR A 154 4.44 -11.69 -1.20
N ASN A 155 4.86 -10.82 -0.27
CA ASN A 155 6.24 -10.34 -0.19
C ASN A 155 7.25 -11.48 -0.13
N GLY A 156 8.36 -11.30 -0.83
CA GLY A 156 9.46 -12.26 -0.89
C GLY A 156 9.26 -13.39 -1.91
N GLN A 157 8.07 -13.53 -2.49
CA GLN A 157 7.85 -14.42 -3.63
C GLN A 157 8.63 -13.90 -4.85
N LYS A 158 8.87 -14.79 -5.80
CA LYS A 158 9.67 -14.49 -6.98
C LYS A 158 8.90 -14.84 -8.24
N VAL A 159 9.24 -14.18 -9.34
CA VAL A 159 8.88 -14.59 -10.69
C VAL A 159 10.14 -14.60 -11.55
N ASP A 160 10.17 -15.54 -12.45
CA ASP A 160 11.32 -15.75 -13.31
C ASP A 160 10.84 -16.15 -14.72
N ALA A 161 11.70 -15.99 -15.73
CA ALA A 161 11.37 -16.26 -17.11
C ALA A 161 12.58 -16.81 -17.88
N ALA A 162 12.32 -17.83 -18.67
CA ALA A 162 13.31 -18.33 -19.62
C ALA A 162 12.63 -18.62 -20.97
N ILE A 163 13.40 -18.48 -22.06
CA ILE A 163 12.97 -18.84 -23.40
C ILE A 163 13.62 -20.16 -23.82
N GLN A 164 12.79 -21.14 -24.21
CA GLN A 164 13.25 -22.46 -24.64
C GLN A 164 13.43 -22.53 -26.15
N ALA A 165 12.49 -21.99 -26.89
CA ALA A 165 12.54 -22.02 -28.34
C ALA A 165 11.76 -20.86 -29.00
N VAL A 166 12.15 -20.54 -30.23
CA VAL A 166 11.44 -19.61 -31.13
C VAL A 166 11.19 -20.29 -32.47
N THR A 167 9.95 -20.24 -32.97
CA THR A 167 9.62 -20.66 -34.32
C THR A 167 9.84 -19.52 -35.31
N LEU A 168 10.76 -19.72 -36.23
CA LEU A 168 11.13 -18.80 -37.28
C LEU A 168 10.79 -19.39 -38.64
N SER A 169 9.88 -18.79 -39.41
CA SER A 169 9.40 -19.29 -40.71
C SER A 169 9.11 -20.81 -40.67
N ASP A 170 8.27 -21.21 -39.72
CA ASP A 170 7.82 -22.57 -39.45
C ASP A 170 8.88 -23.58 -38.95
N LYS A 171 10.11 -23.11 -38.74
CA LYS A 171 11.18 -23.92 -38.14
C LYS A 171 11.40 -23.53 -36.69
N GLU A 172 11.33 -24.50 -35.79
CA GLU A 172 11.68 -24.33 -34.39
C GLU A 172 13.18 -24.20 -34.19
N ASN A 173 13.60 -23.20 -33.45
CA ASN A 173 14.99 -22.92 -33.09
C ASN A 173 15.11 -22.95 -31.59
N ALA A 174 15.78 -23.93 -31.02
CA ALA A 174 16.07 -24.02 -29.61
C ALA A 174 17.03 -22.91 -29.18
N VAL A 175 16.83 -22.38 -27.99
CA VAL A 175 17.67 -21.32 -27.41
C VAL A 175 18.57 -21.94 -26.33
N ALA A 176 19.84 -22.18 -26.64
CA ALA A 176 20.77 -22.90 -25.80
C ALA A 176 21.02 -22.21 -24.42
N ASN A 177 21.04 -20.88 -24.39
CA ASN A 177 21.26 -20.06 -23.18
C ASN A 177 20.04 -19.17 -22.93
N GLY A 178 18.85 -19.75 -22.98
CA GLY A 178 17.59 -19.02 -22.85
C GLY A 178 17.16 -18.76 -21.42
N ASN A 179 17.92 -19.25 -20.42
CA ASN A 179 17.70 -19.03 -19.01
C ASN A 179 18.86 -18.21 -18.41
N PRO A 180 18.87 -16.90 -18.58
CA PRO A 180 19.89 -16.05 -17.98
C PRO A 180 19.71 -15.96 -16.46
N ASN A 181 20.78 -15.61 -15.75
CA ASN A 181 20.69 -15.34 -14.32
C ASN A 181 19.90 -14.04 -14.09
N GLY A 182 18.92 -14.12 -13.23
CA GLY A 182 18.06 -13.00 -12.82
C GLY A 182 16.76 -13.52 -12.24
N GLU A 183 16.06 -12.67 -11.54
CA GLU A 183 14.72 -12.93 -10.99
C GLU A 183 14.05 -11.61 -10.62
N ILE A 184 12.74 -11.61 -10.57
CA ILE A 184 11.96 -10.48 -10.06
C ILE A 184 11.48 -10.85 -8.66
N ILE A 185 11.81 -10.02 -7.69
CA ILE A 185 11.36 -10.20 -6.30
C ILE A 185 10.07 -9.41 -6.10
N ILE A 186 9.05 -10.06 -5.57
CA ILE A 186 7.81 -9.37 -5.19
C ILE A 186 8.05 -8.65 -3.87
N GLU A 187 7.98 -7.34 -3.94
CA GLU A 187 8.13 -6.45 -2.79
C GLU A 187 6.95 -5.48 -2.74
N ASN A 188 5.92 -5.86 -1.97
CA ASN A 188 4.74 -5.03 -1.77
C ASN A 188 5.08 -3.86 -0.84
N THR A 189 5.90 -2.94 -1.33
CA THR A 189 6.36 -1.77 -0.61
C THR A 189 6.11 -0.52 -1.45
N VAL A 190 5.48 0.47 -0.84
CA VAL A 190 5.31 1.80 -1.43
C VAL A 190 6.22 2.77 -0.71
N ILE A 191 7.05 3.48 -1.47
CA ILE A 191 7.84 4.59 -0.95
C ILE A 191 7.15 5.88 -1.40
N SER A 192 6.70 6.70 -0.45
CA SER A 192 6.15 8.03 -0.75
C SER A 192 7.25 8.94 -1.28
N LYS A 193 6.92 9.70 -2.30
CA LYS A 193 7.79 10.71 -2.91
C LYS A 193 7.04 12.03 -3.00
N VAL A 194 7.80 13.12 -3.11
CA VAL A 194 7.21 14.44 -3.41
C VAL A 194 6.35 14.36 -4.67
N GLY A 195 5.14 14.92 -4.58
CA GLY A 195 4.13 14.84 -5.62
C GLY A 195 3.02 13.84 -5.29
N LYS A 196 2.24 13.47 -6.29
CA LYS A 196 1.08 12.58 -6.15
C LYS A 196 1.41 11.19 -6.67
N VAL A 197 1.13 10.18 -5.84
CA VAL A 197 1.25 8.76 -6.20
C VAL A 197 -0.07 8.07 -5.87
N GLU A 198 -0.64 7.33 -6.82
CA GLU A 198 -1.75 6.43 -6.58
C GLU A 198 -1.25 4.98 -6.64
N LYS A 199 -1.66 4.15 -5.69
CA LYS A 199 -1.27 2.74 -5.64
C LYS A 199 -2.48 1.87 -5.34
N THR A 200 -2.73 0.91 -6.22
CA THR A 200 -3.70 -0.16 -5.98
C THR A 200 -3.09 -1.19 -5.03
N VAL A 201 -3.79 -1.43 -3.92
CA VAL A 201 -3.35 -2.37 -2.87
C VAL A 201 -4.15 -3.66 -3.01
N TYR A 202 -3.45 -4.78 -3.06
CA TYR A 202 -4.00 -6.12 -2.95
C TYR A 202 -3.41 -6.79 -1.70
N GLY A 203 -4.27 -7.29 -0.81
CA GLY A 203 -3.81 -7.87 0.45
C GLY A 203 -3.12 -6.86 1.36
N THR A 204 -1.92 -7.17 1.83
CA THR A 204 -1.17 -6.37 2.80
C THR A 204 0.14 -5.87 2.20
N TRP A 205 0.40 -4.58 2.36
CA TRP A 205 1.57 -3.89 1.83
C TRP A 205 2.29 -3.12 2.94
N MET A 206 3.59 -2.93 2.80
CA MET A 206 4.36 -2.02 3.63
C MET A 206 4.51 -0.68 2.93
N PHE A 207 4.28 0.38 3.66
CA PHE A 207 4.48 1.74 3.21
C PHE A 207 5.59 2.41 4.03
N THR A 208 6.45 3.17 3.36
CA THR A 208 7.49 3.97 4.02
C THR A 208 7.51 5.34 3.37
N SER A 209 7.50 6.40 4.19
CA SER A 209 7.75 7.74 3.67
C SER A 209 9.18 7.83 3.12
N GLU A 210 9.38 8.66 2.11
CA GLU A 210 10.72 9.02 1.71
C GLU A 210 11.42 9.63 2.92
N LYS A 211 12.49 8.99 3.35
CA LYS A 211 13.31 9.54 4.42
C LYS A 211 13.90 10.85 3.92
N ASN A 212 13.85 11.87 4.75
CA ASN A 212 14.52 13.09 4.47
C ASN A 212 16.00 12.79 4.20
N PRO A 213 16.45 12.83 2.94
CA PRO A 213 17.83 12.49 2.65
C PRO A 213 18.74 13.54 3.24
N LEU A 214 19.92 13.11 3.59
CA LEU A 214 20.95 13.87 4.31
C LEU A 214 21.28 15.23 3.65
N SER A 215 21.41 16.29 4.45
CA SER A 215 21.65 17.65 3.97
C SER A 215 22.96 17.79 3.19
N SER A 216 23.06 18.82 2.36
CA SER A 216 24.27 19.13 1.57
C SER A 216 25.53 19.33 2.42
N TYR A 217 25.41 19.67 3.68
CA TYR A 217 26.53 19.80 4.63
C TYR A 217 27.00 18.44 5.16
N ASN A 218 26.12 17.43 5.15
CA ASN A 218 26.38 16.04 5.49
C ASN A 218 25.75 15.08 4.47
N GLY A 219 25.44 15.56 3.26
CA GLY A 219 24.74 14.78 2.25
C GLY A 219 23.21 14.76 2.40
N TYR A 220 22.60 15.71 3.11
CA TYR A 220 21.13 15.82 3.22
C TYR A 220 20.60 16.92 2.31
N ASN A 221 19.68 16.57 1.41
CA ASN A 221 18.78 17.52 0.78
C ASN A 221 17.44 17.44 1.48
N PRO A 222 16.88 18.55 2.01
CA PRO A 222 15.52 18.53 2.53
C PRO A 222 14.55 18.16 1.40
N VAL A 223 13.65 17.23 1.66
CA VAL A 223 12.55 16.95 0.75
C VAL A 223 11.53 18.08 0.96
N GLU A 224 11.46 19.00 0.01
CA GLU A 224 10.47 20.07 0.02
C GLU A 224 9.23 19.65 -0.75
N GLY A 225 8.06 19.91 -0.18
CA GLY A 225 6.77 19.71 -0.80
C GLY A 225 5.99 18.50 -0.28
N ASP A 226 4.71 18.50 -0.60
CA ASP A 226 3.78 17.47 -0.15
C ASP A 226 4.05 16.13 -0.84
N GLN A 227 4.17 15.08 -0.05
CA GLN A 227 4.12 13.69 -0.48
C GLN A 227 2.67 13.23 -0.34
N ILE A 228 1.97 13.11 -1.45
CA ILE A 228 0.56 12.71 -1.46
C ILE A 228 0.47 11.29 -2.01
N THR A 229 0.09 10.35 -1.16
CA THR A 229 -0.08 8.95 -1.57
C THR A 229 -1.53 8.54 -1.39
N THR A 230 -2.16 8.12 -2.47
CA THR A 230 -3.51 7.58 -2.48
C THR A 230 -3.44 6.06 -2.60
N PHE A 231 -3.99 5.37 -1.63
CA PHE A 231 -4.16 3.92 -1.64
C PHE A 231 -5.59 3.58 -2.07
N VAL A 232 -5.72 2.73 -3.07
CA VAL A 232 -7.01 2.29 -3.63
C VAL A 232 -7.14 0.79 -3.45
N PRO A 233 -8.26 0.26 -2.94
CA PRO A 233 -8.44 -1.19 -2.83
C PRO A 233 -8.48 -1.82 -4.23
N GLY A 234 -7.77 -2.92 -4.42
CA GLY A 234 -7.75 -3.69 -5.66
C GLY A 234 -8.95 -4.62 -5.80
N SER A 235 -9.53 -5.05 -4.68
CA SER A 235 -10.65 -5.98 -4.64
C SER A 235 -11.98 -5.25 -4.43
N LYS A 236 -13.00 -5.67 -5.16
CA LYS A 236 -14.34 -5.06 -5.09
C LYS A 236 -14.97 -5.19 -3.70
N GLY A 237 -15.47 -4.07 -3.17
CA GLY A 237 -16.15 -4.02 -1.87
C GLY A 237 -15.21 -4.06 -0.66
N MET A 238 -13.91 -3.91 -0.89
CA MET A 238 -12.92 -3.71 0.16
C MET A 238 -12.67 -2.22 0.37
N ILE A 239 -12.18 -1.88 1.54
CA ILE A 239 -11.69 -0.54 1.89
C ILE A 239 -10.22 -0.63 2.30
N ILE A 240 -9.53 0.50 2.27
CA ILE A 240 -8.15 0.56 2.76
C ILE A 240 -8.15 0.79 4.26
N GLU A 241 -7.30 0.01 4.92
CA GLU A 241 -6.94 0.14 6.33
C GLU A 241 -5.46 0.49 6.43
N LEU A 242 -5.15 1.49 7.26
CA LEU A 242 -3.81 2.00 7.53
C LEU A 242 -3.46 1.80 8.99
N ASP A 243 -2.43 1.00 9.27
CA ASP A 243 -1.90 0.75 10.60
C ASP A 243 -0.47 1.32 10.71
N ILE A 244 -0.33 2.47 11.37
CA ILE A 244 0.94 3.18 11.49
C ILE A 244 1.83 2.47 12.52
N LYS A 245 2.97 1.96 12.06
CA LYS A 245 3.93 1.20 12.87
C LYS A 245 5.03 2.07 13.47
N SER A 246 5.44 3.11 12.77
CA SER A 246 6.41 4.08 13.29
C SER A 246 6.08 5.47 12.76
N PHE A 247 6.34 6.46 13.59
CA PHE A 247 5.99 7.84 13.29
C PHE A 247 6.93 8.79 14.02
N ALA A 248 7.61 9.65 13.28
CA ALA A 248 8.46 10.69 13.83
C ALA A 248 8.47 11.91 12.90
N LEU A 249 7.73 12.96 13.27
CA LEU A 249 7.72 14.23 12.56
C LEU A 249 8.81 15.16 13.06
N TYR A 250 9.20 16.09 12.20
CA TYR A 250 10.01 17.22 12.60
C TYR A 250 9.21 18.15 13.52
N TYR A 251 9.81 18.53 14.63
CA TYR A 251 9.24 19.43 15.60
C TYR A 251 10.15 20.68 15.79
N SER A 252 9.53 21.86 15.83
CA SER A 252 10.19 23.11 16.20
C SER A 252 9.27 23.95 17.07
N THR A 253 9.82 24.47 18.17
CA THR A 253 9.15 25.45 19.03
C THR A 253 9.19 26.88 18.46
N SER A 254 9.97 27.10 17.42
CA SER A 254 10.14 28.44 16.83
C SER A 254 8.93 28.82 15.98
N SER A 255 8.38 30.00 16.22
CA SER A 255 7.21 30.50 15.50
C SER A 255 7.45 30.78 14.01
N TRP A 256 8.71 30.90 13.60
CA TRP A 256 9.14 31.14 12.21
C TRP A 256 9.51 29.83 11.46
N ALA A 257 9.62 28.71 12.16
CA ALA A 257 9.92 27.45 11.51
C ALA A 257 8.68 26.91 10.82
N THR A 258 8.86 26.48 9.59
CA THR A 258 7.83 25.74 8.85
C THR A 258 7.57 24.40 9.53
N LYS A 259 6.31 23.98 9.56
CA LYS A 259 5.84 22.86 10.38
C LYS A 259 5.61 21.63 9.52
N ALA A 260 6.16 20.49 9.92
CA ALA A 260 5.80 19.23 9.32
C ALA A 260 4.31 18.95 9.49
N LYS A 261 3.70 18.31 8.50
CA LYS A 261 2.26 18.03 8.45
C LYS A 261 2.06 16.56 8.05
N PHE A 262 1.13 15.92 8.73
CA PHE A 262 0.64 14.60 8.35
C PHE A 262 -0.89 14.58 8.45
N GLU A 263 -1.55 14.19 7.38
CA GLU A 263 -3.00 14.16 7.28
C GLU A 263 -3.45 12.89 6.58
N VAL A 264 -4.55 12.29 7.02
CA VAL A 264 -5.17 11.14 6.39
C VAL A 264 -6.61 11.48 6.02
N TYR A 265 -6.93 11.37 4.76
CA TYR A 265 -8.26 11.64 4.20
C TYR A 265 -8.93 10.36 3.72
N SER A 266 -10.23 10.28 3.92
CA SER A 266 -11.09 9.26 3.31
C SER A 266 -11.37 9.60 1.86
N GLY A 267 -11.07 8.70 0.92
CA GLY A 267 -11.27 8.92 -0.51
C GLY A 267 -9.98 9.14 -1.29
N LYS A 268 -10.14 9.41 -2.59
CA LYS A 268 -9.03 9.50 -3.55
C LYS A 268 -8.31 10.85 -3.59
N ASP A 269 -8.73 11.80 -2.80
CA ASP A 269 -8.10 13.12 -2.74
C ASP A 269 -8.28 13.78 -1.37
N THR A 270 -7.73 14.97 -1.21
CA THR A 270 -7.79 15.77 0.03
C THR A 270 -9.11 16.54 0.22
N LYS A 271 -10.13 16.30 -0.62
CA LYS A 271 -11.47 16.87 -0.47
C LYS A 271 -12.39 15.95 0.34
N GLY A 272 -11.95 14.71 0.59
CA GLY A 272 -12.65 13.76 1.43
C GLY A 272 -12.64 14.16 2.91
N GLU A 273 -13.33 13.36 3.75
CA GLU A 273 -13.33 13.57 5.21
C GLU A 273 -11.90 13.46 5.76
N LEU A 274 -11.45 14.45 6.53
CA LEU A 274 -10.19 14.38 7.28
C LEU A 274 -10.38 13.42 8.47
N LEU A 275 -9.72 12.26 8.40
CA LEU A 275 -9.83 11.22 9.42
C LEU A 275 -8.87 11.42 10.59
N TRP A 276 -7.69 11.96 10.28
CA TRP A 276 -6.67 12.25 11.27
C TRP A 276 -5.66 13.27 10.74
N SER A 277 -5.16 14.12 11.65
CA SER A 277 -4.10 15.07 11.31
C SER A 277 -3.18 15.30 12.51
N LEU A 278 -1.91 15.55 12.21
CA LEU A 278 -0.92 16.03 13.15
C LEU A 278 -0.10 17.14 12.49
N THR A 279 -0.04 18.29 13.15
CA THR A 279 0.80 19.41 12.76
C THR A 279 1.61 19.87 13.95
N ASN A 280 2.94 19.71 13.90
CA ASN A 280 3.92 20.33 14.79
C ASN A 280 3.46 20.47 16.26
N THR A 281 3.12 19.39 16.91
CA THR A 281 2.71 19.37 18.31
C THR A 281 3.81 18.78 19.19
N ASP A 282 3.65 18.89 20.50
CA ASP A 282 4.57 18.30 21.49
C ASP A 282 4.64 16.75 21.39
N ASP A 283 3.73 16.15 20.65
CA ASP A 283 3.60 14.69 20.46
C ASP A 283 4.17 14.19 19.11
N LYS A 284 5.29 14.76 18.68
CA LYS A 284 5.98 14.47 17.41
C LYS A 284 6.18 12.98 17.09
N ASP A 285 6.21 12.13 18.09
CA ASP A 285 6.46 10.69 17.99
C ASP A 285 5.19 9.84 18.23
N LYS A 286 4.03 10.49 18.43
CA LYS A 286 2.76 9.80 18.63
C LYS A 286 1.95 9.78 17.34
N GLY A 287 1.87 8.62 16.71
CA GLY A 287 0.91 8.35 15.65
C GLY A 287 -0.53 8.39 16.16
N PRO A 288 -1.53 8.08 15.32
CA PRO A 288 -2.95 8.13 15.67
C PRO A 288 -3.35 7.16 16.80
N GLY A 289 -2.45 6.25 17.23
CA GLY A 289 -2.71 5.27 18.28
C GLY A 289 -3.82 4.26 17.95
N ARG A 290 -4.29 4.27 16.70
CA ARG A 290 -5.34 3.39 16.19
C ARG A 290 -5.18 3.13 14.71
N ILE A 291 -5.84 2.08 14.25
CA ILE A 291 -6.01 1.80 12.83
C ILE A 291 -6.94 2.85 12.21
N ILE A 292 -6.56 3.37 11.05
CA ILE A 292 -7.38 4.31 10.27
C ILE A 292 -7.96 3.56 9.07
N ARG A 293 -9.28 3.64 8.89
CA ARG A 293 -10.01 3.03 7.78
C ARG A 293 -10.70 4.07 6.92
N SER A 294 -10.77 3.81 5.62
CA SER A 294 -11.58 4.61 4.73
C SER A 294 -13.07 4.51 5.08
N LYS A 295 -13.77 5.64 4.99
CA LYS A 295 -15.23 5.76 5.10
C LYS A 295 -15.86 6.13 3.77
N SER A 296 -15.06 6.31 2.71
CA SER A 296 -15.57 6.68 1.39
C SER A 296 -16.13 5.47 0.65
N ALA A 297 -17.07 5.71 -0.24
CA ALA A 297 -17.70 4.67 -1.05
C ALA A 297 -16.71 3.96 -2.00
N ASP A 298 -15.62 4.61 -2.38
CA ASP A 298 -14.56 4.04 -3.21
C ASP A 298 -13.52 3.24 -2.40
N GLY A 299 -13.63 3.27 -1.07
CA GLY A 299 -12.74 2.56 -0.16
C GLY A 299 -11.31 3.11 -0.08
N ALA A 300 -10.98 4.20 -0.75
CA ALA A 300 -9.63 4.73 -0.82
C ALA A 300 -9.24 5.54 0.42
N LEU A 301 -7.94 5.60 0.71
CA LEU A 301 -7.33 6.54 1.67
C LEU A 301 -6.27 7.38 0.98
N THR A 302 -6.26 8.68 1.24
CA THR A 302 -5.22 9.61 0.79
C THR A 302 -4.43 10.12 1.99
N VAL A 303 -3.12 9.91 1.96
CA VAL A 303 -2.18 10.37 2.98
C VAL A 303 -1.37 11.53 2.42
N VAL A 304 -1.34 12.63 3.15
CA VAL A 304 -0.50 13.79 2.87
C VAL A 304 0.57 13.88 3.94
N PHE A 305 1.83 13.84 3.52
CA PHE A 305 2.97 14.03 4.39
C PHE A 305 3.84 15.16 3.85
N ASP A 306 4.00 16.21 4.63
CA ASP A 306 4.96 17.27 4.40
C ASP A 306 6.01 17.23 5.50
N ALA A 307 7.21 16.79 5.15
CA ALA A 307 8.33 16.70 6.07
C ALA A 307 8.86 18.08 6.47
N ASN A 308 8.64 19.07 5.64
CA ASN A 308 8.96 20.50 5.74
C ASN A 308 10.19 20.84 6.61
N THR A 309 11.35 20.33 6.22
CA THR A 309 12.57 20.53 6.95
C THR A 309 13.45 21.53 6.21
N THR A 310 13.38 22.79 6.61
CA THR A 310 14.29 23.84 6.16
C THR A 310 15.63 23.85 6.92
N SER A 311 15.78 22.99 7.93
CA SER A 311 16.96 22.97 8.81
C SER A 311 17.78 21.70 8.65
N SER A 312 19.08 21.90 8.39
CA SER A 312 20.10 20.86 8.29
C SER A 312 20.37 20.07 9.59
N SER A 313 19.76 20.47 10.70
CA SER A 313 20.09 19.94 12.03
C SER A 313 19.14 18.87 12.55
N TYR A 314 18.02 18.57 11.86
CA TYR A 314 16.98 17.70 12.38
C TYR A 314 16.53 16.68 11.35
N THR A 315 16.69 15.42 11.70
CA THR A 315 16.21 14.28 10.91
C THR A 315 14.80 13.91 11.31
N ALA A 316 13.80 14.31 10.52
CA ALA A 316 12.52 13.63 10.60
C ALA A 316 12.69 12.21 10.07
N LYS A 317 12.46 11.21 10.92
CA LYS A 317 12.57 9.80 10.52
C LYS A 317 11.44 9.38 9.59
N GLY A 318 10.42 10.24 9.43
CA GLY A 318 9.22 9.95 8.66
C GLY A 318 8.31 8.94 9.36
N TRP A 319 7.61 8.16 8.61
CA TRP A 319 6.67 7.19 9.14
C TRP A 319 6.68 5.90 8.31
N THR A 320 6.28 4.80 8.94
CA THR A 320 6.03 3.53 8.29
C THR A 320 4.66 3.01 8.70
N ALA A 321 3.97 2.36 7.79
CA ALA A 321 2.66 1.78 8.04
C ALA A 321 2.51 0.45 7.29
N GLU A 322 1.65 -0.39 7.83
CA GLU A 322 1.03 -1.49 7.10
C GLU A 322 -0.25 -0.97 6.47
N VAL A 323 -0.40 -1.17 5.17
CA VAL A 323 -1.58 -0.79 4.39
C VAL A 323 -2.20 -2.06 3.87
N ARG A 324 -3.47 -2.28 4.13
CA ARG A 324 -4.15 -3.50 3.68
C ARG A 324 -5.57 -3.26 3.25
N GLU A 325 -6.06 -4.19 2.45
CA GLU A 325 -7.48 -4.30 2.18
C GLU A 325 -8.21 -4.84 3.41
N TYR A 326 -9.31 -4.22 3.75
CA TYR A 326 -10.18 -4.60 4.85
C TYR A 326 -11.63 -4.72 4.34
N LYS A 327 -12.29 -5.79 4.75
CA LYS A 327 -13.72 -5.94 4.49
C LYS A 327 -14.49 -5.50 5.72
N SER A 328 -15.17 -4.35 5.62
CA SER A 328 -16.06 -3.89 6.67
C SER A 328 -17.15 -4.92 6.95
N VAL A 329 -17.39 -5.17 8.23
CA VAL A 329 -18.43 -6.11 8.70
C VAL A 329 -19.27 -5.46 9.81
N PRO A 330 -20.55 -5.84 9.94
CA PRO A 330 -21.41 -5.34 11.01
C PRO A 330 -20.79 -5.55 12.38
N MET A 331 -20.91 -4.53 13.25
CA MET A 331 -20.39 -4.62 14.61
C MET A 331 -21.17 -5.64 15.43
N THR A 332 -20.46 -6.45 16.19
CA THR A 332 -20.98 -7.42 17.12
C THR A 332 -20.29 -7.29 18.48
N ILE A 333 -20.97 -7.72 19.55
CA ILE A 333 -20.34 -7.80 20.87
C ILE A 333 -19.46 -9.05 20.91
N ALA A 334 -18.17 -8.86 21.15
CA ALA A 334 -17.18 -9.94 21.24
C ALA A 334 -16.95 -10.43 22.67
N GLY A 335 -17.25 -9.60 23.68
CA GLY A 335 -17.10 -10.02 25.07
C GLY A 335 -17.35 -8.91 26.08
N PHE A 336 -17.40 -9.32 27.34
CA PHE A 336 -17.48 -8.44 28.51
C PHE A 336 -16.43 -8.86 29.55
N SER A 337 -15.81 -7.87 30.18
CA SER A 337 -14.95 -8.12 31.36
C SER A 337 -15.17 -7.02 32.39
N ALA A 338 -14.98 -7.34 33.64
CA ALA A 338 -15.07 -6.37 34.73
C ALA A 338 -13.99 -6.65 35.79
N THR A 339 -13.49 -5.58 36.41
CA THR A 339 -12.44 -5.64 37.42
C THR A 339 -12.79 -4.67 38.54
N GLN A 340 -12.74 -5.16 39.78
CA GLN A 340 -12.86 -4.34 40.97
C GLN A 340 -11.61 -3.44 41.07
N LEU A 341 -11.81 -2.14 41.26
CA LEU A 341 -10.70 -1.15 41.31
C LEU A 341 -10.37 -0.75 42.76
N VAL A 342 -11.32 -0.89 43.68
CA VAL A 342 -11.06 -0.65 45.10
C VAL A 342 -10.26 -1.78 45.68
N ASP A 343 -9.12 -1.47 46.31
CA ASP A 343 -8.29 -2.35 47.06
C ASP A 343 -7.90 -1.67 48.39
N GLY A 344 -8.11 -2.36 49.51
CA GLY A 344 -7.78 -1.87 50.83
C GLY A 344 -8.84 -0.96 51.49
N THR A 345 -8.41 -0.08 52.40
CA THR A 345 -9.28 0.71 53.25
C THR A 345 -9.73 2.01 52.58
N VAL A 346 -11.02 2.30 52.58
CA VAL A 346 -11.64 3.51 52.05
C VAL A 346 -11.93 4.51 53.15
N LYS A 347 -11.68 5.79 52.91
CA LYS A 347 -12.00 6.84 53.88
C LYS A 347 -13.48 7.21 53.79
N ILE A 348 -14.12 7.40 54.95
CA ILE A 348 -15.44 8.03 55.09
C ILE A 348 -15.37 9.42 54.43
N GLY A 349 -16.38 9.82 53.66
CA GLY A 349 -16.44 11.07 52.94
C GLY A 349 -15.59 11.12 51.66
N ALA A 350 -14.98 10.02 51.22
CA ALA A 350 -14.24 9.96 49.96
C ALA A 350 -15.16 10.28 48.80
N LYS A 351 -14.72 11.17 47.89
CA LYS A 351 -15.50 11.56 46.74
C LYS A 351 -14.89 10.98 45.47
N ASN A 352 -15.77 10.60 44.53
CA ASN A 352 -15.42 10.08 43.21
C ASN A 352 -14.41 8.92 43.29
N LEU A 353 -14.65 7.99 44.22
CA LEU A 353 -13.86 6.76 44.43
C LEU A 353 -14.17 5.77 43.32
N GLU A 354 -13.18 5.41 42.51
CA GLU A 354 -13.33 4.41 41.45
C GLU A 354 -13.51 3.02 42.05
N VAL A 355 -14.63 2.38 41.73
CA VAL A 355 -15.00 1.10 42.37
C VAL A 355 -14.89 -0.06 41.41
N ILE A 356 -15.41 0.07 40.18
CA ILE A 356 -15.37 -0.98 39.18
C ILE A 356 -15.07 -0.42 37.82
N GLY A 357 -14.12 -1.02 37.11
CA GLY A 357 -13.91 -0.86 35.67
C GLY A 357 -14.51 -2.03 34.91
N PHE A 358 -15.12 -1.78 33.78
CA PHE A 358 -15.58 -2.84 32.90
C PHE A 358 -15.38 -2.48 31.44
N ASN A 359 -15.23 -3.50 30.61
CA ASN A 359 -14.98 -3.38 29.18
C ASN A 359 -16.08 -4.11 28.40
N ILE A 360 -16.61 -3.43 27.40
CA ILE A 360 -17.45 -4.04 26.35
C ILE A 360 -16.59 -4.15 25.12
N LYS A 361 -16.17 -5.36 24.78
CA LYS A 361 -15.36 -5.62 23.60
C LYS A 361 -16.24 -5.88 22.40
N THR A 362 -15.95 -5.19 21.30
CA THR A 362 -16.67 -5.31 20.03
C THR A 362 -15.76 -5.82 18.93
N ALA A 363 -16.34 -6.33 17.84
CA ALA A 363 -15.67 -6.67 16.59
C ALA A 363 -16.53 -6.20 15.41
N GLY A 364 -15.89 -5.68 14.36
CA GLY A 364 -16.55 -5.09 13.20
C GLY A 364 -16.74 -3.57 13.35
N ASP A 365 -16.94 -2.91 12.22
CA ASP A 365 -16.89 -1.44 12.10
C ASP A 365 -18.15 -0.82 11.47
N LEU A 366 -19.03 -1.66 10.87
CA LEU A 366 -20.31 -1.19 10.33
C LEU A 366 -21.40 -1.22 11.38
N ASP A 367 -22.33 -0.26 11.28
CA ASP A 367 -23.50 -0.17 12.15
C ASP A 367 -23.11 -0.21 13.65
N PRO A 368 -22.35 0.78 14.15
CA PRO A 368 -21.85 0.76 15.52
C PRO A 368 -22.96 0.54 16.54
N GLN A 369 -22.76 -0.45 17.40
CA GLN A 369 -23.67 -0.75 18.52
C GLN A 369 -23.69 0.43 19.49
N LYS A 370 -24.85 0.70 20.09
CA LYS A 370 -25.04 1.81 21.02
C LYS A 370 -25.49 1.32 22.39
N VAL A 371 -24.84 1.84 23.43
CA VAL A 371 -25.25 1.59 24.82
C VAL A 371 -26.19 2.71 25.26
N SER A 372 -27.38 2.37 25.74
CA SER A 372 -28.37 3.32 26.26
C SER A 372 -28.62 3.21 27.76
N GLU A 373 -28.29 2.06 28.37
CA GLU A 373 -28.48 1.86 29.81
C GLU A 373 -27.42 0.87 30.33
N ILE A 374 -26.92 1.11 31.54
CA ILE A 374 -26.00 0.23 32.23
C ILE A 374 -26.53 0.01 33.64
N THR A 375 -26.55 -1.25 34.08
CA THR A 375 -26.98 -1.64 35.43
C THR A 375 -25.83 -2.23 36.21
N ILE A 376 -25.59 -1.70 37.40
CA ILE A 376 -24.55 -2.09 38.34
C ILE A 376 -25.22 -2.54 39.67
N ASP A 377 -24.92 -3.75 40.14
CA ASP A 377 -25.28 -4.21 41.48
C ASP A 377 -24.32 -3.57 42.51
N LEU A 378 -24.85 -2.93 43.52
CA LEU A 378 -24.10 -2.22 44.57
C LEU A 378 -23.49 -3.15 45.62
N LYS A 379 -23.81 -4.45 45.61
CA LYS A 379 -23.24 -5.48 46.51
C LYS A 379 -23.31 -5.15 48.02
N GLY A 380 -24.29 -4.41 48.44
CA GLY A 380 -24.41 -3.99 49.85
C GLY A 380 -23.78 -2.60 50.14
N SER A 381 -23.06 -2.02 49.20
CA SER A 381 -22.39 -0.72 49.36
C SER A 381 -23.36 0.47 49.53
N GLN A 382 -24.64 0.33 49.15
CA GLN A 382 -25.64 1.38 49.16
C GLN A 382 -25.84 2.05 50.52
N VAL A 383 -25.53 1.40 51.61
CA VAL A 383 -25.64 1.98 52.98
C VAL A 383 -24.53 3.00 53.28
N ALA A 384 -23.47 3.00 52.49
CA ALA A 384 -22.32 3.89 52.61
C ALA A 384 -22.15 4.86 51.42
N VAL A 385 -22.96 4.75 50.37
CA VAL A 385 -22.81 5.51 49.13
C VAL A 385 -23.90 6.57 49.00
N GLU A 386 -23.53 7.80 48.66
CA GLU A 386 -24.44 8.92 48.38
C GLU A 386 -24.78 9.03 46.91
N ASN A 387 -23.73 8.96 46.04
CA ASN A 387 -23.85 9.10 44.60
C ASN A 387 -23.00 8.05 43.91
N ALA A 388 -23.50 7.60 42.75
CA ALA A 388 -22.76 6.77 41.80
C ALA A 388 -22.63 7.50 40.48
N TYR A 389 -21.44 7.44 39.88
CA TYR A 389 -21.06 8.11 38.63
C TYR A 389 -20.65 7.09 37.59
N LEU A 390 -21.07 7.26 36.36
CA LEU A 390 -20.64 6.46 35.21
C LEU A 390 -19.76 7.28 34.28
N TYR A 391 -18.58 6.74 33.93
CA TYR A 391 -17.64 7.34 32.99
C TYR A 391 -17.40 6.43 31.81
N TYR A 392 -17.07 7.00 30.65
CA TYR A 392 -16.67 6.28 29.45
C TYR A 392 -15.32 6.81 28.94
N ASN A 393 -14.35 5.94 28.82
CA ASN A 393 -12.97 6.25 28.41
C ASN A 393 -12.65 5.79 26.98
N GLY A 394 -13.63 5.25 26.24
CA GLY A 394 -13.39 4.70 24.90
C GLY A 394 -12.39 3.55 24.93
N ALA A 395 -11.45 3.56 24.00
CA ALA A 395 -10.42 2.52 23.88
C ALA A 395 -9.34 2.59 25.01
N ASN A 396 -9.28 3.69 25.77
CA ASN A 396 -8.27 3.87 26.80
C ASN A 396 -8.67 3.13 28.09
N ALA A 397 -7.81 2.20 28.55
CA ALA A 397 -8.01 1.49 29.81
C ALA A 397 -7.55 2.31 31.02
N ASP A 398 -6.71 3.33 30.82
CA ASP A 398 -6.25 4.20 31.89
C ASP A 398 -7.41 5.04 32.44
N VAL A 399 -7.41 5.27 33.74
CA VAL A 399 -8.44 6.06 34.40
C VAL A 399 -8.32 7.52 34.00
N VAL A 400 -9.23 7.98 33.15
CA VAL A 400 -9.36 9.40 32.80
C VAL A 400 -10.66 9.92 33.40
N LYS A 401 -10.55 10.86 34.33
CA LYS A 401 -11.71 11.53 34.93
C LYS A 401 -12.23 12.63 34.02
N ASN A 402 -13.09 12.25 33.09
CA ASN A 402 -13.87 13.18 32.27
C ASN A 402 -15.16 13.58 33.00
N THR A 403 -16.02 14.35 32.37
CA THR A 403 -17.40 14.58 32.84
C THR A 403 -18.13 13.24 32.88
N PRO A 404 -18.82 12.89 34.00
CA PRO A 404 -19.60 11.65 34.05
C PRO A 404 -20.72 11.67 33.00
N LEU A 405 -20.98 10.52 32.39
CA LEU A 405 -22.11 10.34 31.48
C LEU A 405 -23.46 10.46 32.19
N GLU A 406 -23.50 9.97 33.41
CA GLU A 406 -24.71 9.94 34.22
C GLU A 406 -24.32 9.91 35.73
N THR A 407 -25.17 10.46 36.57
CA THR A 407 -25.02 10.48 38.01
C THR A 407 -26.33 10.03 38.66
N ILE A 408 -26.24 9.12 39.64
CA ILE A 408 -27.40 8.58 40.33
C ILE A 408 -27.21 8.79 41.82
N ALA A 409 -28.21 9.40 42.49
CA ALA A 409 -28.29 9.44 43.93
C ALA A 409 -28.67 8.02 44.47
N ILE A 410 -27.93 7.55 45.44
CA ILE A 410 -28.10 6.23 46.04
C ILE A 410 -28.77 6.41 47.39
N THR A 411 -29.78 5.54 47.68
CA THR A 411 -30.41 5.45 48.99
C THR A 411 -30.13 4.06 49.58
N PRO A 412 -30.30 3.87 50.91
CA PRO A 412 -30.08 2.54 51.52
C PRO A 412 -30.94 1.41 50.94
N GLU A 413 -32.06 1.72 50.28
CA GLU A 413 -32.95 0.77 49.61
C GLU A 413 -32.51 0.46 48.17
N THR A 414 -31.61 1.24 47.61
CA THR A 414 -31.12 1.08 46.21
C THR A 414 -30.22 -0.15 46.16
N LYS A 415 -30.64 -1.21 45.51
CA LYS A 415 -29.81 -2.42 45.33
C LYS A 415 -28.95 -2.36 44.09
N SER A 416 -29.44 -1.68 43.06
CA SER A 416 -28.75 -1.53 41.77
C SER A 416 -28.80 -0.09 41.26
N ALA A 417 -27.68 0.43 40.82
CA ALA A 417 -27.59 1.69 40.09
C ALA A 417 -27.90 1.47 38.61
N VAL A 418 -28.97 2.07 38.12
CA VAL A 418 -29.40 1.96 36.71
C VAL A 418 -29.11 3.29 35.98
N PHE A 419 -27.98 3.34 35.29
CA PHE A 419 -27.54 4.51 34.52
C PHE A 419 -28.27 4.55 33.16
N LYS A 420 -29.27 5.44 33.03
CA LYS A 420 -30.00 5.67 31.79
C LYS A 420 -29.40 6.85 31.08
N LEU A 421 -28.69 6.60 29.96
CA LEU A 421 -27.95 7.63 29.24
C LEU A 421 -28.92 8.54 28.48
N SER A 422 -28.81 9.84 28.65
CA SER A 422 -29.59 10.84 27.94
C SER A 422 -29.33 10.80 26.41
N ALA A 423 -28.10 10.44 26.02
CA ALA A 423 -27.71 10.13 24.66
C ALA A 423 -26.98 8.79 24.63
N PRO A 424 -27.42 7.82 23.84
CA PRO A 424 -26.74 6.54 23.71
C PRO A 424 -25.29 6.73 23.24
N ILE A 425 -24.36 5.97 23.82
CA ILE A 425 -22.94 5.94 23.45
C ILE A 425 -22.71 4.97 22.32
N SER A 426 -22.21 5.44 21.18
CA SER A 426 -21.74 4.57 20.10
C SER A 426 -20.44 3.90 20.51
N LEU A 427 -20.42 2.56 20.49
CA LEU A 427 -19.22 1.78 20.78
C LEU A 427 -18.21 1.89 19.63
N LEU A 428 -16.95 1.89 19.99
CA LEU A 428 -15.82 1.77 19.08
C LEU A 428 -15.58 0.29 18.77
N GLU A 429 -14.97 -0.02 17.64
CA GLU A 429 -14.42 -1.35 17.41
C GLU A 429 -13.28 -1.63 18.42
N GLY A 430 -13.25 -2.83 18.97
CA GLY A 430 -12.30 -3.21 20.01
C GLY A 430 -12.80 -2.91 21.40
N ASP A 431 -11.94 -2.33 22.23
CA ASP A 431 -12.22 -2.11 23.64
C ASP A 431 -13.01 -0.83 23.89
N ASN A 432 -14.01 -0.95 24.78
CA ASN A 432 -14.84 0.15 25.25
C ASN A 432 -14.88 0.15 26.76
N ASN A 433 -14.07 0.99 27.38
CA ASN A 433 -13.83 0.99 28.81
C ASN A 433 -14.77 1.96 29.53
N PHE A 434 -15.43 1.47 30.55
CA PHE A 434 -16.29 2.21 31.46
C PHE A 434 -15.79 2.10 32.90
N ILE A 435 -16.04 3.14 33.69
CA ILE A 435 -15.71 3.18 35.09
C ILE A 435 -16.92 3.65 35.86
N VAL A 436 -17.18 3.00 36.99
CA VAL A 436 -18.14 3.49 37.98
C VAL A 436 -17.39 3.92 39.23
N ALA A 437 -17.71 5.13 39.68
CA ALA A 437 -17.16 5.71 40.89
C ALA A 437 -18.28 6.06 41.88
N TYR A 438 -17.96 6.10 43.16
CA TYR A 438 -18.89 6.42 44.26
C TYR A 438 -18.43 7.63 45.06
N ASP A 439 -19.41 8.40 45.57
CA ASP A 439 -19.21 9.27 46.68
C ASP A 439 -19.58 8.48 47.98
N ILE A 440 -18.63 8.37 48.87
CA ILE A 440 -18.84 7.72 50.16
C ILE A 440 -19.43 8.76 51.13
N SER A 441 -20.50 8.38 51.83
CA SER A 441 -21.16 9.23 52.81
C SER A 441 -20.24 9.59 54.00
N ASP A 442 -20.35 10.83 54.49
CA ASP A 442 -19.68 11.26 55.72
C ASP A 442 -20.21 10.51 56.96
N THR A 443 -21.36 9.83 56.82
CA THR A 443 -22.01 9.04 57.88
C THR A 443 -21.97 7.55 57.59
N ALA A 444 -21.12 7.11 56.67
CA ALA A 444 -20.99 5.69 56.29
C ALA A 444 -20.70 4.81 57.53
N PRO A 445 -21.42 3.69 57.70
CA PRO A 445 -21.13 2.74 58.79
C PRO A 445 -19.72 2.19 58.65
N MET A 446 -19.03 2.08 59.80
CA MET A 446 -17.73 1.40 59.88
C MET A 446 -17.86 -0.04 59.43
N ASP A 447 -16.81 -0.59 58.85
CA ASP A 447 -16.71 -1.98 58.37
C ASP A 447 -17.66 -2.31 57.19
N THR A 448 -18.26 -1.29 56.54
CA THR A 448 -19.00 -1.52 55.28
C THR A 448 -18.03 -1.85 54.15
N GLN A 449 -18.26 -2.94 53.44
CA GLN A 449 -17.52 -3.29 52.24
C GLN A 449 -18.00 -2.42 51.07
N ILE A 450 -17.08 -1.87 50.31
CA ILE A 450 -17.36 -1.09 49.11
C ILE A 450 -17.04 -1.93 47.86
N GLU A 451 -18.08 -2.39 47.22
CA GLU A 451 -18.00 -3.26 46.03
C GLU A 451 -19.03 -2.86 44.99
N ALA A 452 -18.80 -3.30 43.76
CA ALA A 452 -19.76 -3.20 42.67
C ALA A 452 -19.64 -4.40 41.73
N ALA A 453 -20.72 -4.77 41.09
CA ALA A 453 -20.70 -5.76 40.02
C ALA A 453 -21.48 -5.29 38.80
N TYR A 454 -20.87 -5.46 37.61
CA TYR A 454 -21.58 -5.29 36.35
C TYR A 454 -22.70 -6.33 36.24
N THR A 455 -23.90 -5.86 35.92
CA THR A 455 -25.08 -6.73 35.77
C THR A 455 -25.51 -6.83 34.30
N SER A 456 -25.72 -5.70 33.64
CA SER A 456 -26.19 -5.68 32.28
C SER A 456 -26.00 -4.33 31.59
N ALA A 457 -26.00 -4.34 30.27
CA ALA A 457 -26.17 -3.14 29.44
C ALA A 457 -27.28 -3.35 28.39
N LYS A 458 -28.07 -2.31 28.14
CA LYS A 458 -28.97 -2.28 26.97
C LYS A 458 -28.20 -1.77 25.78
N ILE A 459 -27.95 -2.67 24.84
CA ILE A 459 -27.18 -2.41 23.61
C ILE A 459 -28.13 -2.62 22.44
N HIS A 460 -28.05 -1.72 21.46
CA HIS A 460 -28.88 -1.75 20.24
C HIS A 460 -28.09 -1.12 19.08
N ASN A 461 -28.54 -1.38 17.86
CA ASN A 461 -28.00 -0.79 16.63
C ASN A 461 -28.48 0.65 16.44
#